data_2a36162f87d9d263895a4bc817ac2b31
#
_entry.id   2a36162f87d9d263895a4bc817ac2b31
#
_cell.length_a   1.000
_cell.length_b   1.000
_cell.length_c   1.000
_cell.angle_alpha   90.00
_cell.angle_beta   90.00
_cell.angle_gamma   90.00
#
_symmetry.space_group_name_H-M   'P 1'
#
loop_
_entity.id
_entity.type
_entity.pdbx_description
1 polymer ?
#
loop_
_entity_poly.entity_id
_entity_poly.type
_entity_poly.pdbx_seq_one_letter_code
_entity_poly.pdbx_strand_id
1 'polypeptide(L)'
;QYGTYVSVSDQLELHAIDDVILGAAEELGASAGTTQDKLVRNVAAAGTNVQYCDKVGTNGAHTAVTSRAGLDTTAKLTPDEVNKAVTLLKKLKAPKIDGKYVAIIHPSVAYDLRSSDAWVEAHKYAGITELFTGEIGELHGVRFIETTEAKIFNGEGCPVKTAADTSKGTPAVYYSVYATLFLGKDAYGMIDPEGGNLEMIIKDKGQVGGPLNQFSTLGYKFSSAAKILYQDRMVRVESCGAYSAEDEAN
;
A
#
# COMPACT_ATOMS: atom_id res chain seq x y z
N GLN A 1 -8.18 -12.75 -14.52
CA GLN A 1 -7.90 -13.98 -13.78
C GLN A 1 -6.44 -13.99 -13.35
N TYR A 2 -6.17 -14.33 -12.09
CA TYR A 2 -4.85 -14.36 -11.48
C TYR A 2 -4.62 -15.74 -10.87
N GLY A 3 -3.38 -16.15 -10.81
CA GLY A 3 -3.00 -17.42 -10.20
C GLY A 3 -1.50 -17.64 -10.27
N THR A 4 -1.01 -18.49 -9.40
CA THR A 4 0.37 -18.98 -9.41
C THR A 4 0.38 -20.43 -8.94
N TYR A 5 1.48 -21.11 -9.18
CA TYR A 5 1.66 -22.49 -8.73
C TYR A 5 3.10 -22.75 -8.32
N VAL A 6 3.27 -23.73 -7.47
CA VAL A 6 4.55 -24.28 -7.05
C VAL A 6 4.59 -25.75 -7.46
N SER A 7 5.72 -26.21 -7.96
CA SER A 7 5.96 -27.63 -8.24
C SER A 7 6.92 -28.20 -7.21
N VAL A 8 6.55 -29.33 -6.65
CA VAL A 8 7.33 -30.08 -5.64
C VAL A 8 7.78 -31.38 -6.25
N SER A 9 9.08 -31.69 -6.16
CA SER A 9 9.63 -32.95 -6.66
C SER A 9 9.51 -34.05 -5.60
N ASP A 10 9.45 -35.30 -6.06
CA ASP A 10 9.43 -36.47 -5.19
C ASP A 10 10.67 -36.61 -4.31
N GLN A 11 11.84 -36.20 -4.83
CA GLN A 11 13.08 -36.20 -4.04
C GLN A 11 13.02 -35.19 -2.87
N LEU A 12 12.43 -34.02 -3.09
CA LEU A 12 12.25 -33.04 -2.02
C LEU A 12 11.32 -33.58 -0.93
N GLU A 13 10.22 -34.19 -1.30
CA GLU A 13 9.29 -34.83 -0.37
C GLU A 13 9.95 -35.97 0.43
N LEU A 14 10.81 -36.79 -0.26
CA LEU A 14 11.51 -37.92 0.38
C LEU A 14 12.57 -37.47 1.40
N HIS A 15 13.23 -36.34 1.17
CA HIS A 15 14.32 -35.85 2.01
C HIS A 15 13.91 -34.76 3.01
N ALA A 16 12.73 -34.19 2.85
CA ALA A 16 12.20 -33.20 3.80
C ALA A 16 11.76 -33.86 5.11
N ILE A 17 12.07 -33.24 6.22
CA ILE A 17 11.63 -33.66 7.55
C ILE A 17 10.21 -33.18 7.80
N ASP A 18 9.86 -31.99 7.26
CA ASP A 18 8.56 -31.35 7.40
C ASP A 18 7.68 -31.58 6.18
N ASP A 19 6.37 -31.40 6.34
CA ASP A 19 5.40 -31.49 5.23
C ASP A 19 5.52 -30.26 4.31
N VAL A 20 6.27 -30.46 3.21
CA VAL A 20 6.52 -29.42 2.20
C VAL A 20 5.22 -28.98 1.51
N ILE A 21 4.24 -29.88 1.34
CA ILE A 21 2.98 -29.58 0.69
C ILE A 21 2.14 -28.62 1.55
N LEU A 22 2.10 -28.86 2.86
CA LEU A 22 1.39 -27.99 3.79
C LEU A 22 2.01 -26.59 3.84
N GLY A 23 3.33 -26.50 3.97
CA GLY A 23 4.05 -25.22 3.96
C GLY A 23 3.85 -24.44 2.66
N ALA A 24 3.90 -25.12 1.52
CA ALA A 24 3.64 -24.50 0.23
C ALA A 24 2.19 -24.01 0.10
N ALA A 25 1.21 -24.71 0.67
CA ALA A 25 -0.19 -24.27 0.66
C ALA A 25 -0.41 -23.00 1.50
N GLU A 26 0.25 -22.89 2.66
CA GLU A 26 0.19 -21.68 3.50
C GLU A 26 0.79 -20.46 2.79
N GLU A 27 1.97 -20.61 2.17
CA GLU A 27 2.61 -19.55 1.40
C GLU A 27 1.78 -19.13 0.18
N LEU A 28 1.19 -20.07 -0.53
CA LEU A 28 0.29 -19.77 -1.65
C LEU A 28 -0.95 -19.02 -1.19
N GLY A 29 -1.52 -19.36 -0.03
CA GLY A 29 -2.65 -18.65 0.56
C GLY A 29 -2.29 -17.20 0.90
N ALA A 30 -1.15 -16.97 1.54
CA ALA A 30 -0.64 -15.63 1.84
C ALA A 30 -0.37 -14.82 0.57
N SER A 31 0.24 -15.45 -0.45
CA SER A 31 0.49 -14.84 -1.75
C SER A 31 -0.80 -14.44 -2.48
N ALA A 32 -1.86 -15.24 -2.38
CA ALA A 32 -3.15 -14.92 -2.96
C ALA A 32 -3.76 -13.66 -2.35
N GLY A 33 -3.76 -13.56 -1.01
CA GLY A 33 -4.24 -12.37 -0.28
C GLY A 33 -3.45 -11.11 -0.65
N THR A 34 -2.12 -11.19 -0.63
CA THR A 34 -1.24 -10.07 -1.00
C THR A 34 -1.46 -9.64 -2.46
N THR A 35 -1.67 -10.59 -3.38
CA THR A 35 -1.93 -10.27 -4.79
C THR A 35 -3.25 -9.51 -4.93
N GLN A 36 -4.30 -9.93 -4.23
CA GLN A 36 -5.59 -9.26 -4.26
C GLN A 36 -5.50 -7.83 -3.71
N ASP A 37 -4.81 -7.64 -2.60
CA ASP A 37 -4.56 -6.32 -2.01
C ASP A 37 -3.80 -5.40 -2.97
N LYS A 38 -2.75 -5.89 -3.62
CA LYS A 38 -1.97 -5.14 -4.61
C LYS A 38 -2.81 -4.68 -5.80
N LEU A 39 -3.72 -5.52 -6.27
CA LEU A 39 -4.62 -5.18 -7.37
C LEU A 39 -5.57 -4.04 -6.98
N VAL A 40 -6.24 -4.15 -5.84
CA VAL A 40 -7.14 -3.12 -5.32
C VAL A 40 -6.39 -1.82 -5.05
N ARG A 41 -5.25 -1.90 -4.38
CA ARG A 41 -4.38 -0.76 -4.07
C ARG A 41 -3.95 0.00 -5.35
N ASN A 42 -3.50 -0.72 -6.38
CA ASN A 42 -3.04 -0.09 -7.62
C ASN A 42 -4.17 0.67 -8.32
N VAL A 43 -5.39 0.11 -8.30
CA VAL A 43 -6.57 0.80 -8.83
C VAL A 43 -6.91 2.03 -8.00
N ALA A 44 -6.93 1.91 -6.67
CA ALA A 44 -7.19 3.05 -5.79
C ALA A 44 -6.11 4.14 -5.92
N ALA A 45 -4.83 3.73 -6.04
CA ALA A 45 -3.72 4.66 -6.24
C ALA A 45 -3.73 5.36 -7.61
N ALA A 46 -4.49 4.87 -8.59
CA ALA A 46 -4.66 5.54 -9.89
C ALA A 46 -5.68 6.70 -9.86
N GLY A 47 -6.28 7.01 -8.72
CA GLY A 47 -7.23 8.12 -8.57
C GLY A 47 -6.64 9.47 -9.02
N THR A 48 -7.51 10.34 -9.56
CA THR A 48 -7.12 11.65 -10.12
C THR A 48 -7.06 12.77 -9.09
N ASN A 49 -7.74 12.63 -7.94
CA ASN A 49 -7.68 13.59 -6.85
C ASN A 49 -6.37 13.41 -6.09
N VAL A 50 -5.37 14.21 -6.39
CA VAL A 50 -4.04 14.16 -5.79
C VAL A 50 -3.74 15.45 -5.05
N GLN A 51 -3.29 15.30 -3.81
CA GLN A 51 -2.72 16.38 -3.00
C GLN A 51 -1.24 16.06 -2.79
N TYR A 52 -0.38 17.04 -2.98
CA TYR A 52 1.04 16.94 -2.65
C TYR A 52 1.28 17.65 -1.32
N CYS A 53 2.09 17.05 -0.44
CA CYS A 53 2.48 17.69 0.80
C CYS A 53 3.37 18.91 0.51
N ASP A 54 3.19 19.98 1.30
CA ASP A 54 4.00 21.17 1.19
C ASP A 54 5.43 20.90 1.66
N LYS A 55 6.38 21.57 1.00
CA LYS A 55 7.77 21.60 1.47
C LYS A 55 7.91 22.54 2.65
N VAL A 56 8.71 22.16 3.61
CA VAL A 56 9.05 23.01 4.75
C VAL A 56 10.46 23.55 4.59
N GLY A 57 10.59 24.84 4.35
CA GLY A 57 11.88 25.51 4.28
C GLY A 57 12.56 25.62 5.64
N THR A 58 13.87 25.96 5.64
CA THR A 58 14.67 26.14 6.87
C THR A 58 14.11 27.20 7.83
N ASN A 59 13.34 28.14 7.32
CA ASN A 59 12.67 29.19 8.09
C ASN A 59 11.25 28.79 8.55
N GLY A 60 10.84 27.52 8.38
CA GLY A 60 9.48 27.07 8.67
C GLY A 60 8.44 27.52 7.63
N ALA A 61 8.86 28.14 6.52
CA ALA A 61 7.95 28.54 5.47
C ALA A 61 7.45 27.33 4.66
N HIS A 62 6.14 27.25 4.49
CA HIS A 62 5.51 26.21 3.68
C HIS A 62 5.45 26.65 2.20
N THR A 63 5.90 25.79 1.31
CA THR A 63 5.86 26.02 -0.15
C THR A 63 5.02 24.93 -0.78
N ALA A 64 3.93 25.34 -1.42
CA ALA A 64 3.02 24.43 -2.10
C ALA A 64 3.72 23.70 -3.27
N VAL A 65 3.50 22.40 -3.37
CA VAL A 65 4.00 21.55 -4.45
C VAL A 65 2.84 21.14 -5.35
N THR A 66 3.06 21.21 -6.66
CA THR A 66 2.03 20.93 -7.67
C THR A 66 2.28 19.63 -8.45
N SER A 67 3.41 18.98 -8.23
CA SER A 67 3.78 17.75 -8.93
C SER A 67 4.61 16.84 -8.04
N ARG A 68 4.56 15.52 -8.32
CA ARG A 68 5.37 14.53 -7.59
C ARG A 68 6.86 14.82 -7.66
N ALA A 69 7.36 15.15 -8.85
CA ALA A 69 8.78 15.47 -9.05
C ALA A 69 9.25 16.70 -8.25
N GLY A 70 8.32 17.54 -7.85
CA GLY A 70 8.58 18.72 -7.03
C GLY A 70 8.70 18.44 -5.54
N LEU A 71 8.38 17.25 -5.05
CA LEU A 71 8.52 16.88 -3.63
C LEU A 71 10.00 16.81 -3.24
N ASP A 72 10.29 16.82 -1.95
CA ASP A 72 11.60 16.55 -1.37
C ASP A 72 11.44 15.91 0.03
N THR A 73 12.55 15.61 0.68
CA THR A 73 12.57 14.98 2.00
C THR A 73 11.92 15.82 3.11
N THR A 74 11.63 17.10 2.87
CA THR A 74 10.94 18.00 3.82
C THR A 74 9.42 17.94 3.66
N ALA A 75 8.92 17.45 2.52
CA ALA A 75 7.50 17.33 2.21
C ALA A 75 6.89 16.10 2.89
N LYS A 76 6.66 16.18 4.19
CA LYS A 76 6.15 15.10 5.05
C LYS A 76 4.65 15.19 5.24
N LEU A 77 4.03 14.06 5.57
CA LEU A 77 2.64 14.06 6.02
C LEU A 77 2.55 14.64 7.43
N THR A 78 1.97 15.83 7.54
CA THR A 78 1.72 16.52 8.80
C THR A 78 0.23 16.55 9.14
N PRO A 79 -0.17 16.82 10.41
CA PRO A 79 -1.57 17.01 10.77
C PRO A 79 -2.30 18.07 9.94
N ASP A 80 -1.60 19.12 9.50
CA ASP A 80 -2.17 20.15 8.62
C ASP A 80 -2.50 19.58 7.23
N GLU A 81 -1.63 18.74 6.67
CA GLU A 81 -1.91 18.09 5.38
C GLU A 81 -3.09 17.12 5.47
N VAL A 82 -3.22 16.41 6.60
CA VAL A 82 -4.41 15.57 6.89
C VAL A 82 -5.67 16.46 6.93
N ASN A 83 -5.62 17.60 7.60
CA ASN A 83 -6.75 18.52 7.67
C ASN A 83 -7.12 19.09 6.30
N LYS A 84 -6.14 19.42 5.44
CA LYS A 84 -6.37 19.82 4.04
C LYS A 84 -7.10 18.72 3.27
N ALA A 85 -6.64 17.47 3.35
CA ALA A 85 -7.27 16.33 2.68
C ALA A 85 -8.71 16.08 3.16
N VAL A 86 -8.95 16.15 4.46
CA VAL A 86 -10.30 16.04 5.05
C VAL A 86 -11.21 17.18 4.61
N THR A 87 -10.68 18.40 4.55
CA THR A 87 -11.42 19.57 4.10
C THR A 87 -11.82 19.43 2.62
N LEU A 88 -10.92 18.90 1.79
CA LEU A 88 -11.22 18.59 0.39
C LEU A 88 -12.34 17.57 0.26
N LEU A 89 -12.28 16.46 1.00
CA LEU A 89 -13.35 15.45 1.01
C LEU A 89 -14.70 16.03 1.48
N LYS A 90 -14.70 16.88 2.51
CA LYS A 90 -15.92 17.57 2.97
C LYS A 90 -16.46 18.53 1.92
N LYS A 91 -15.58 19.28 1.23
CA LYS A 91 -15.95 20.19 0.13
C LYS A 91 -16.59 19.43 -1.03
N LEU A 92 -16.09 18.23 -1.33
CA LEU A 92 -16.65 17.32 -2.34
C LEU A 92 -17.89 16.55 -1.84
N LYS A 93 -18.33 16.81 -0.61
CA LYS A 93 -19.49 16.16 0.03
C LYS A 93 -19.35 14.63 0.09
N ALA A 94 -18.13 14.13 0.25
CA ALA A 94 -17.89 12.70 0.40
C ALA A 94 -18.54 12.15 1.67
N PRO A 95 -19.39 11.09 1.59
CA PRO A 95 -19.98 10.48 2.76
C PRO A 95 -18.89 9.76 3.57
N LYS A 96 -19.07 9.74 4.89
CA LYS A 96 -18.18 9.07 5.83
C LYS A 96 -18.54 7.59 5.97
N ILE A 97 -17.55 6.80 6.37
CA ILE A 97 -17.70 5.40 6.76
C ILE A 97 -17.82 5.38 8.29
N ASP A 98 -18.94 4.94 8.84
CA ASP A 98 -19.19 4.88 10.29
C ASP A 98 -18.85 6.21 11.04
N GLY A 99 -19.20 7.32 10.41
CA GLY A 99 -18.96 8.66 10.96
C GLY A 99 -17.56 9.22 10.77
N LYS A 100 -16.62 8.47 10.19
CA LYS A 100 -15.21 8.85 9.99
C LYS A 100 -14.77 8.60 8.55
N TYR A 101 -13.68 9.23 8.13
CA TYR A 101 -12.97 8.83 6.92
C TYR A 101 -11.91 7.78 7.28
N VAL A 102 -11.48 7.00 6.32
CA VAL A 102 -10.42 5.99 6.50
C VAL A 102 -9.20 6.42 5.70
N ALA A 103 -8.03 6.38 6.32
CA ALA A 103 -6.77 6.61 5.64
C ALA A 103 -5.89 5.36 5.71
N ILE A 104 -5.39 4.92 4.55
CA ILE A 104 -4.42 3.83 4.44
C ILE A 104 -3.04 4.45 4.31
N ILE A 105 -2.15 4.13 5.25
CA ILE A 105 -0.85 4.77 5.40
C ILE A 105 0.29 3.73 5.46
N HIS A 106 1.46 4.10 4.91
CA HIS A 106 2.67 3.29 5.06
C HIS A 106 3.34 3.53 6.42
N PRO A 107 4.00 2.52 7.03
CA PRO A 107 4.69 2.65 8.32
C PRO A 107 5.70 3.80 8.38
N SER A 108 6.46 4.02 7.29
CA SER A 108 7.44 5.12 7.22
C SER A 108 6.79 6.50 7.34
N VAL A 109 5.60 6.68 6.75
CA VAL A 109 4.85 7.95 6.84
C VAL A 109 4.12 8.05 8.18
N ALA A 110 3.66 6.92 8.73
CA ALA A 110 3.09 6.86 10.08
C ALA A 110 4.08 7.32 11.16
N TYR A 111 5.38 6.97 10.99
CA TYR A 111 6.45 7.46 11.85
C TYR A 111 6.53 8.98 11.84
N ASP A 112 6.52 9.61 10.65
CA ASP A 112 6.57 11.06 10.53
C ASP A 112 5.35 11.75 11.19
N LEU A 113 4.17 11.19 10.97
CA LEU A 113 2.94 11.70 11.54
C LEU A 113 2.95 11.64 13.08
N ARG A 114 3.38 10.50 13.65
CA ARG A 114 3.50 10.31 15.10
C ARG A 114 4.58 11.19 15.74
N SER A 115 5.61 11.55 14.98
CA SER A 115 6.72 12.38 15.46
C SER A 115 6.36 13.87 15.52
N SER A 116 5.21 14.27 14.99
CA SER A 116 4.77 15.67 15.01
C SER A 116 4.24 16.08 16.37
N ASP A 117 4.65 17.27 16.86
CA ASP A 117 4.20 17.81 18.16
C ASP A 117 2.67 17.90 18.27
N ALA A 118 2.00 18.30 17.18
CA ALA A 118 0.55 18.41 17.15
C ALA A 118 -0.14 17.04 17.31
N TRP A 119 0.44 15.96 16.79
CA TRP A 119 -0.04 14.59 17.02
C TRP A 119 0.12 14.20 18.48
N VAL A 120 1.31 14.42 19.03
CA VAL A 120 1.61 14.09 20.44
C VAL A 120 0.70 14.86 21.39
N GLU A 121 0.44 16.14 21.14
CA GLU A 121 -0.48 16.95 21.96
C GLU A 121 -1.94 16.47 21.86
N ALA A 122 -2.42 16.14 20.66
CA ALA A 122 -3.77 15.63 20.46
C ALA A 122 -4.01 14.32 21.23
N HIS A 123 -2.97 13.46 21.31
CA HIS A 123 -3.08 12.15 21.96
C HIS A 123 -2.74 12.13 23.45
N LYS A 124 -2.23 13.23 24.02
CA LYS A 124 -2.02 13.32 25.48
C LYS A 124 -3.31 13.15 26.30
N TYR A 125 -4.44 13.44 25.68
CA TYR A 125 -5.77 13.34 26.31
C TYR A 125 -6.58 12.14 25.82
N ALA A 126 -6.06 11.37 24.87
CA ALA A 126 -6.68 10.13 24.39
C ALA A 126 -6.50 9.00 25.42
N GLY A 127 -7.49 8.12 25.51
CA GLY A 127 -7.44 6.99 26.44
C GLY A 127 -6.32 6.00 26.11
N ILE A 128 -5.79 5.35 27.14
CA ILE A 128 -4.66 4.39 27.07
C ILE A 128 -4.95 3.19 26.16
N THR A 129 -6.21 2.95 25.82
CA THR A 129 -6.66 1.78 25.04
C THR A 129 -6.10 1.77 23.60
N GLU A 130 -5.87 2.92 23.00
CA GLU A 130 -5.35 3.04 21.64
C GLU A 130 -3.86 2.66 21.54
N LEU A 131 -3.12 2.82 22.62
CA LEU A 131 -1.68 2.50 22.67
C LEU A 131 -1.39 0.99 22.57
N PHE A 132 -2.35 0.15 22.95
CA PHE A 132 -2.19 -1.31 23.03
C PHE A 132 -2.74 -2.07 21.82
N THR A 133 -3.60 -1.46 21.01
CA THR A 133 -4.27 -2.12 19.87
C THR A 133 -3.50 -2.00 18.55
N GLY A 134 -2.38 -1.28 18.49
CA GLY A 134 -1.62 -1.08 17.24
C GLY A 134 -2.32 -0.19 16.21
N GLU A 135 -3.49 0.37 16.53
CA GLU A 135 -4.09 1.43 15.75
C GLU A 135 -3.25 2.70 15.90
N ILE A 136 -3.04 3.39 14.79
CA ILE A 136 -2.26 4.66 14.80
C ILE A 136 -3.02 5.74 15.56
N GLY A 137 -4.32 5.58 15.76
CA GLY A 137 -5.22 6.55 16.36
C GLY A 137 -6.06 7.31 15.34
N GLU A 138 -6.75 8.33 15.81
CA GLU A 138 -7.66 9.14 15.02
C GLU A 138 -7.25 10.61 15.05
N LEU A 139 -7.24 11.24 13.89
CA LEU A 139 -6.95 12.66 13.77
C LEU A 139 -7.94 13.32 12.80
N HIS A 140 -8.50 14.48 13.17
CA HIS A 140 -9.44 15.24 12.35
C HIS A 140 -10.66 14.44 11.82
N GLY A 141 -11.04 13.35 12.51
CA GLY A 141 -12.15 12.47 12.09
C GLY A 141 -11.74 11.48 10.98
N VAL A 142 -10.46 11.17 10.91
CA VAL A 142 -9.87 10.13 10.06
C VAL A 142 -9.35 9.01 10.94
N ARG A 143 -9.69 7.78 10.62
CA ARG A 143 -9.12 6.57 11.18
C ARG A 143 -7.96 6.10 10.30
N PHE A 144 -6.78 5.93 10.87
CA PHE A 144 -5.60 5.49 10.16
C PHE A 144 -5.42 3.98 10.26
N ILE A 145 -5.20 3.34 9.11
CA ILE A 145 -4.88 1.91 8.99
C ILE A 145 -3.48 1.82 8.41
N GLU A 146 -2.57 1.19 9.15
CA GLU A 146 -1.20 0.98 8.74
C GLU A 146 -1.06 -0.31 7.93
N THR A 147 -0.40 -0.22 6.77
CA THR A 147 -0.06 -1.39 5.97
C THR A 147 1.26 -1.19 5.24
N THR A 148 2.09 -2.22 5.23
CA THR A 148 3.35 -2.25 4.45
C THR A 148 3.10 -2.28 2.94
N GLU A 149 1.91 -2.70 2.53
CA GLU A 149 1.49 -2.76 1.13
C GLU A 149 0.92 -1.42 0.61
N ALA A 150 0.98 -0.32 1.39
CA ALA A 150 0.60 1.00 0.88
C ALA A 150 1.50 1.40 -0.31
N LYS A 151 0.91 2.07 -1.32
CA LYS A 151 1.61 2.36 -2.58
C LYS A 151 2.82 3.26 -2.39
N ILE A 152 3.95 2.80 -2.90
CA ILE A 152 5.22 3.54 -2.98
C ILE A 152 5.52 3.79 -4.46
N PHE A 153 5.84 5.04 -4.80
CA PHE A 153 6.37 5.42 -6.09
C PHE A 153 7.88 5.66 -5.95
N ASN A 154 8.67 5.03 -6.80
CA ASN A 154 10.10 5.27 -6.92
C ASN A 154 10.49 5.08 -8.39
N GLY A 155 11.21 6.03 -8.97
CA GLY A 155 11.61 6.02 -10.37
C GLY A 155 11.25 7.30 -11.11
N GLU A 156 11.10 7.20 -12.41
CA GLU A 156 10.82 8.35 -13.27
C GLU A 156 9.55 9.08 -12.84
N GLY A 157 9.63 10.40 -12.74
CA GLY A 157 8.55 11.25 -12.23
C GLY A 157 8.55 11.46 -10.71
N CYS A 158 9.45 10.80 -9.96
CA CYS A 158 9.71 11.06 -8.55
C CYS A 158 10.85 12.09 -8.37
N PRO A 159 11.01 12.69 -7.17
CA PRO A 159 12.09 13.63 -6.91
C PRO A 159 13.46 12.97 -7.10
N VAL A 160 14.34 13.65 -7.80
CA VAL A 160 15.70 13.13 -8.09
C VAL A 160 16.60 13.37 -6.89
N LYS A 161 17.17 12.29 -6.33
CA LYS A 161 18.21 12.35 -5.29
C LYS A 161 19.59 12.57 -5.91
N THR A 162 19.93 11.75 -6.92
CA THR A 162 21.17 11.83 -7.66
C THR A 162 20.86 11.75 -9.14
N ALA A 163 21.30 12.76 -9.89
CA ALA A 163 21.10 12.78 -11.34
C ALA A 163 21.88 11.64 -12.01
N ALA A 164 21.36 11.15 -13.14
CA ALA A 164 22.07 10.17 -13.95
C ALA A 164 23.41 10.74 -14.44
N ASP A 165 24.46 9.94 -14.34
CA ASP A 165 25.77 10.25 -14.95
C ASP A 165 25.94 9.39 -16.19
N THR A 166 25.59 9.96 -17.34
CA THR A 166 25.70 9.27 -18.64
C THR A 166 27.14 8.94 -19.02
N SER A 167 28.11 9.67 -18.48
CA SER A 167 29.52 9.42 -18.75
C SER A 167 30.05 8.17 -18.03
N LYS A 168 29.45 7.81 -16.91
CA LYS A 168 29.77 6.63 -16.10
C LYS A 168 28.76 5.50 -16.21
N GLY A 169 27.68 5.71 -16.97
CA GLY A 169 26.58 4.74 -17.06
C GLY A 169 25.81 4.55 -15.76
N THR A 170 25.86 5.53 -14.84
CA THR A 170 25.18 5.47 -13.56
C THR A 170 23.74 5.97 -13.72
N PRO A 171 22.70 5.16 -13.38
CA PRO A 171 21.32 5.60 -13.47
C PRO A 171 20.99 6.67 -12.43
N ALA A 172 19.93 7.45 -12.68
CA ALA A 172 19.41 8.37 -11.68
C ALA A 172 18.87 7.61 -10.47
N VAL A 173 19.08 8.15 -9.29
CA VAL A 173 18.49 7.68 -8.03
C VAL A 173 17.39 8.64 -7.63
N TYR A 174 16.23 8.10 -7.25
CA TYR A 174 15.05 8.89 -6.90
C TYR A 174 14.73 8.72 -5.42
N TYR A 175 14.07 9.72 -4.85
CA TYR A 175 13.44 9.59 -3.54
C TYR A 175 12.12 8.84 -3.66
N SER A 176 11.82 8.01 -2.68
CA SER A 176 10.54 7.31 -2.58
C SER A 176 9.43 8.29 -2.19
N VAL A 177 8.30 8.20 -2.89
CA VAL A 177 7.10 8.97 -2.62
C VAL A 177 6.01 8.00 -2.19
N TYR A 178 5.49 8.21 -1.00
CA TYR A 178 4.44 7.39 -0.40
C TYR A 178 3.07 7.97 -0.71
N ALA A 179 2.14 7.11 -1.09
CA ALA A 179 0.76 7.48 -1.33
C ALA A 179 -0.11 7.09 -0.13
N THR A 180 -0.56 8.07 0.64
CA THR A 180 -1.59 7.88 1.65
C THR A 180 -2.96 8.06 1.01
N LEU A 181 -3.83 7.04 1.09
CA LEU A 181 -5.15 7.05 0.50
C LEU A 181 -6.19 7.43 1.55
N PHE A 182 -6.86 8.56 1.37
CA PHE A 182 -8.01 8.97 2.18
C PHE A 182 -9.29 8.58 1.46
N LEU A 183 -10.11 7.79 2.11
CA LEU A 183 -11.29 7.13 1.54
C LEU A 183 -12.57 7.53 2.28
N GLY A 184 -13.59 7.90 1.51
CA GLY A 184 -14.97 7.98 1.94
C GLY A 184 -15.74 6.72 1.56
N LYS A 185 -17.02 6.68 1.93
CA LYS A 185 -17.90 5.55 1.60
C LYS A 185 -18.08 5.42 0.09
N ASP A 186 -18.06 4.19 -0.41
CA ASP A 186 -18.24 3.83 -1.83
C ASP A 186 -17.22 4.50 -2.78
N ALA A 187 -16.00 4.77 -2.32
CA ALA A 187 -14.94 5.35 -3.15
C ALA A 187 -14.51 4.40 -4.27
N TYR A 188 -14.37 3.13 -3.98
CA TYR A 188 -14.07 2.07 -4.94
C TYR A 188 -14.95 0.84 -4.69
N GLY A 189 -15.08 -0.01 -5.68
CA GLY A 189 -15.77 -1.29 -5.60
C GLY A 189 -14.90 -2.42 -6.13
N MET A 190 -15.10 -3.59 -5.59
CA MET A 190 -14.48 -4.82 -6.04
C MET A 190 -15.56 -5.73 -6.62
N ILE A 191 -15.25 -6.41 -7.71
CA ILE A 191 -16.12 -7.39 -8.36
C ILE A 191 -15.61 -8.77 -7.96
N ASP A 192 -16.51 -9.55 -7.38
CA ASP A 192 -16.30 -10.97 -7.09
C ASP A 192 -17.27 -11.76 -7.99
N PRO A 193 -16.81 -12.23 -9.17
CA PRO A 193 -17.68 -12.92 -10.11
C PRO A 193 -18.05 -14.30 -9.59
N GLU A 194 -19.31 -14.67 -9.77
CA GLU A 194 -19.78 -16.02 -9.45
C GLU A 194 -18.94 -17.09 -10.18
N GLY A 195 -18.38 -18.03 -9.43
CA GLY A 195 -17.42 -19.04 -9.95
C GLY A 195 -15.98 -18.54 -10.14
N GLY A 196 -15.67 -17.29 -9.76
CA GLY A 196 -14.32 -16.72 -9.80
C GLY A 196 -13.62 -16.67 -8.44
N ASN A 197 -14.17 -17.28 -7.42
CA ASN A 197 -13.63 -17.34 -6.07
C ASN A 197 -12.23 -17.95 -6.03
N LEU A 198 -11.52 -17.75 -4.93
CA LEU A 198 -10.23 -18.36 -4.70
C LEU A 198 -10.38 -19.89 -4.67
N GLU A 199 -9.78 -20.56 -5.66
CA GLU A 199 -9.74 -22.01 -5.76
C GLU A 199 -8.30 -22.48 -5.58
N MET A 200 -8.07 -23.34 -4.58
CA MET A 200 -6.81 -24.03 -4.39
C MET A 200 -6.84 -25.33 -5.20
N ILE A 201 -5.84 -25.55 -6.04
CA ILE A 201 -5.74 -26.71 -6.93
C ILE A 201 -4.49 -27.48 -6.55
N ILE A 202 -4.70 -28.71 -6.07
CA ILE A 202 -3.62 -29.65 -5.73
C ILE A 202 -3.69 -30.80 -6.75
N LYS A 203 -2.58 -31.06 -7.41
CA LYS A 203 -2.43 -32.21 -8.32
C LYS A 203 -1.28 -33.09 -7.90
N ASP A 204 -1.60 -34.33 -7.65
CA ASP A 204 -0.62 -35.35 -7.28
C ASP A 204 0.25 -35.76 -8.47
N LYS A 205 1.33 -36.47 -8.19
CA LYS A 205 2.36 -36.91 -9.16
C LYS A 205 1.78 -37.56 -10.39
N GLY A 206 0.72 -38.38 -10.26
CA GLY A 206 0.05 -39.04 -11.39
C GLY A 206 -0.84 -38.12 -12.26
N GLN A 207 -1.18 -36.93 -11.79
CA GLN A 207 -2.09 -35.98 -12.44
C GLN A 207 -1.36 -34.86 -13.19
N VAL A 208 -0.09 -34.59 -12.83
CA VAL A 208 0.69 -33.49 -13.41
C VAL A 208 1.22 -33.84 -14.83
N GLY A 209 1.32 -35.10 -15.12
CA GLY A 209 1.92 -35.60 -16.38
C GLY A 209 3.45 -35.65 -16.28
N GLY A 210 4.02 -36.52 -17.10
CA GLY A 210 5.45 -36.78 -17.18
C GLY A 210 5.72 -38.29 -17.09
N PRO A 211 6.74 -38.80 -17.82
CA PRO A 211 6.98 -40.23 -17.91
C PRO A 211 7.37 -40.90 -16.61
N LEU A 212 7.84 -40.14 -15.63
CA LEU A 212 8.33 -40.67 -14.35
C LEU A 212 7.49 -40.26 -13.14
N ASN A 213 6.40 -39.51 -13.31
CA ASN A 213 5.51 -39.05 -12.23
C ASN A 213 6.25 -38.43 -11.03
N GLN A 214 7.26 -37.57 -11.32
CA GLN A 214 8.17 -37.04 -10.28
C GLN A 214 7.70 -35.74 -9.63
N PHE A 215 6.65 -35.09 -10.13
CA PHE A 215 6.23 -33.80 -9.67
C PHE A 215 4.78 -33.80 -9.18
N SER A 216 4.55 -33.15 -8.05
CA SER A 216 3.24 -32.68 -7.61
C SER A 216 3.16 -31.17 -7.77
N THR A 217 1.98 -30.61 -8.03
CA THR A 217 1.78 -29.16 -8.16
C THR A 217 0.66 -28.69 -7.27
N LEU A 218 0.95 -27.59 -6.57
CA LEU A 218 -0.03 -26.82 -5.84
C LEU A 218 -0.15 -25.45 -6.47
N GLY A 219 -1.36 -24.95 -6.63
CA GLY A 219 -1.59 -23.64 -7.19
C GLY A 219 -2.90 -23.06 -6.72
N TYR A 220 -3.04 -21.77 -6.88
CA TYR A 220 -4.32 -21.10 -6.71
C TYR A 220 -4.70 -20.34 -7.99
N LYS A 221 -5.97 -20.12 -8.17
CA LYS A 221 -6.51 -19.20 -9.16
C LYS A 221 -7.70 -18.46 -8.57
N PHE A 222 -7.87 -17.21 -8.95
CA PHE A 222 -9.05 -16.42 -8.67
C PHE A 222 -9.30 -15.40 -9.77
N SER A 223 -10.52 -14.89 -9.86
CA SER A 223 -10.90 -13.81 -10.77
C SER A 223 -11.41 -12.66 -9.94
N SER A 224 -10.77 -11.52 -10.04
CA SER A 224 -11.16 -10.30 -9.33
C SER A 224 -10.89 -9.09 -10.21
N ALA A 225 -11.68 -8.06 -10.04
CA ALA A 225 -11.44 -6.74 -10.62
C ALA A 225 -11.87 -5.66 -9.63
N ALA A 226 -11.12 -4.58 -9.57
CA ALA A 226 -11.47 -3.40 -8.79
C ALA A 226 -11.64 -2.21 -9.72
N LYS A 227 -12.50 -1.27 -9.32
CA LYS A 227 -12.70 -0.01 -10.04
C LYS A 227 -13.04 1.11 -9.08
N ILE A 228 -12.54 2.30 -9.35
CA ILE A 228 -12.95 3.51 -8.65
C ILE A 228 -14.38 3.83 -9.07
N LEU A 229 -15.30 3.93 -8.11
CA LEU A 229 -16.69 4.27 -8.33
C LEU A 229 -16.89 5.78 -8.37
N TYR A 230 -16.36 6.49 -7.37
CA TYR A 230 -16.48 7.94 -7.25
C TYR A 230 -15.13 8.57 -6.91
N GLN A 231 -14.57 9.32 -7.85
CA GLN A 231 -13.32 10.06 -7.64
C GLN A 231 -13.42 11.11 -6.53
N ASP A 232 -14.59 11.72 -6.38
CA ASP A 232 -14.84 12.77 -5.37
C ASP A 232 -14.84 12.24 -3.93
N ARG A 233 -14.86 10.91 -3.75
CA ARG A 233 -14.88 10.27 -2.44
C ARG A 233 -13.52 9.75 -2.00
N MET A 234 -12.49 10.04 -2.74
CA MET A 234 -11.13 9.64 -2.41
C MET A 234 -10.13 10.74 -2.73
N VAL A 235 -9.09 10.84 -1.90
CA VAL A 235 -7.96 11.75 -2.11
C VAL A 235 -6.68 10.95 -1.86
N ARG A 236 -5.75 11.03 -2.81
CA ARG A 236 -4.40 10.50 -2.64
C ARG A 236 -3.48 11.64 -2.20
N VAL A 237 -2.91 11.53 -1.02
CA VAL A 237 -1.89 12.46 -0.52
C VAL A 237 -0.53 11.85 -0.76
N GLU A 238 0.33 12.56 -1.47
CA GLU A 238 1.69 12.14 -1.78
C GLU A 238 2.69 12.91 -0.92
N SER A 239 3.53 12.16 -0.20
CA SER A 239 4.55 12.68 0.71
C SER A 239 5.85 11.90 0.57
N CYS A 240 6.97 12.54 0.91
CA CYS A 240 8.21 11.81 1.17
C CYS A 240 8.24 11.36 2.64
N GLY A 241 9.08 10.38 2.98
CA GLY A 241 9.29 9.91 4.34
C GLY A 241 10.65 10.37 4.87
N ALA A 242 10.72 10.66 6.18
CA ALA A 242 12.00 10.92 6.84
C ALA A 242 12.67 9.65 7.35
N TYR A 243 11.86 8.62 7.68
CA TYR A 243 12.38 7.35 8.18
C TYR A 243 13.11 6.58 7.07
N SER A 244 12.50 6.47 5.90
CA SER A 244 13.13 5.89 4.72
C SER A 244 12.82 6.75 3.50
N ALA A 245 13.84 7.03 2.72
CA ALA A 245 13.75 7.85 1.52
C ALA A 245 14.05 7.07 0.23
N GLU A 246 14.35 5.77 0.35
CA GLU A 246 14.87 4.95 -0.76
C GLU A 246 14.17 3.59 -0.85
N ASP A 247 12.96 3.47 -0.32
CA ASP A 247 12.18 2.24 -0.43
C ASP A 247 11.85 1.96 -1.90
N GLU A 248 11.89 0.69 -2.30
CA GLU A 248 11.56 0.28 -3.66
C GLU A 248 10.08 0.50 -3.96
N ALA A 249 9.78 0.77 -5.23
CA ALA A 249 8.41 0.86 -5.71
C ALA A 249 7.72 -0.51 -5.60
N ASN A 250 6.45 -0.51 -5.22
CA ASN A 250 5.67 -1.73 -5.02
C ASN A 250 4.37 -1.76 -5.86
#